data_686f3b1d39ef99219b8e933f284e2876
#
_entry.id   686f3b1d39ef99219b8e933f284e2876
#
_cell.length_a   1.000
_cell.length_b   1.000
_cell.length_c   1.000
_cell.angle_alpha   90.00
_cell.angle_beta   90.00
_cell.angle_gamma   90.00
#
_symmetry.space_group_name_H-M   'P 1'
#
loop_
_entity.id
_entity.type
_entity.pdbx_description
1 polymer ?
#
loop_
_entity_poly.entity_id
_entity_poly.type
_entity_poly.pdbx_seq_one_letter_code
_entity_poly.pdbx_strand_id
1 'polypeptide(L)'
;SVEYAGLGGDVAFTKYLGETGWYIPVFKDIVTFLHGEIGYVQESSGGILPDYERFYLGGLNSLRGYDWRDIYVLDENGDEIGGDKFVQFNVELLFPLLKKQGVVGLVFFDTGNVYNDGESIELGDLRQTAGFGFRWYSPMGPIRLERGYVIDSEGSGAQWEFGMGTSF
;
A
#
# COMPACT_ATOMS: atom_id res chain seq x y z
N SER A 1 -8.36 12.83 0.37
CA SER A 1 -8.88 13.37 1.64
C SER A 1 -7.90 14.39 2.24
N VAL A 2 -8.38 15.24 3.13
CA VAL A 2 -7.56 16.14 3.92
C VAL A 2 -8.04 16.04 5.36
N GLU A 3 -7.13 15.75 6.27
CA GLU A 3 -7.40 15.65 7.70
C GLU A 3 -6.59 16.72 8.44
N TYR A 4 -7.24 17.42 9.38
CA TYR A 4 -6.60 18.40 10.23
C TYR A 4 -6.86 18.05 11.70
N ALA A 5 -5.78 17.89 12.48
CA ALA A 5 -5.82 17.80 13.93
C ALA A 5 -5.17 19.05 14.53
N GLY A 6 -5.75 19.64 15.59
CA GLY A 6 -5.20 20.86 16.18
C GLY A 6 -6.20 21.71 16.97
N LEU A 7 -7.34 21.15 17.37
CA LEU A 7 -8.40 21.86 18.12
C LEU A 7 -8.20 21.80 19.65
N GLY A 8 -6.96 21.77 20.12
CA GLY A 8 -6.61 21.78 21.55
C GLY A 8 -5.83 20.53 21.97
N GLY A 9 -4.65 20.72 22.52
CA GLY A 9 -3.70 19.69 22.92
C GLY A 9 -2.33 19.89 22.29
N ASP A 10 -1.40 19.00 22.61
CA ASP A 10 -0.02 19.04 22.09
C ASP A 10 0.13 18.45 20.69
N VAL A 11 -0.94 17.85 20.13
CA VAL A 11 -0.95 17.23 18.82
C VAL A 11 -1.55 18.22 17.80
N ALA A 12 -0.76 18.59 16.78
CA ALA A 12 -1.26 19.41 15.68
C ALA A 12 -0.55 19.02 14.37
N PHE A 13 -1.31 18.52 13.40
CA PHE A 13 -0.82 18.15 12.09
C PHE A 13 -1.87 18.32 11.01
N THR A 14 -1.42 18.37 9.77
CA THR A 14 -2.29 18.29 8.58
C THR A 14 -1.84 17.14 7.71
N LYS A 15 -2.77 16.26 7.34
CA LYS A 15 -2.55 15.06 6.54
C LYS A 15 -3.31 15.15 5.23
N TYR A 16 -2.62 14.92 4.14
CA TYR A 16 -3.16 14.91 2.79
C TYR A 16 -3.03 13.52 2.20
N LEU A 17 -4.12 12.99 1.67
CA LEU A 17 -4.17 11.69 0.99
C LEU A 17 -4.84 11.85 -0.37
N GLY A 18 -4.19 11.35 -1.40
CA GLY A 18 -4.72 11.26 -2.76
C GLY A 18 -4.67 9.82 -3.24
N GLU A 19 -5.81 9.29 -3.67
CA GLU A 19 -5.96 7.91 -4.14
C GLU A 19 -6.73 7.88 -5.45
N THR A 20 -6.36 6.98 -6.35
CA THR A 20 -7.09 6.71 -7.59
C THR A 20 -7.01 5.24 -7.96
N GLY A 21 -8.12 4.69 -8.48
CA GLY A 21 -8.19 3.30 -8.94
C GLY A 21 -8.99 3.18 -10.22
N TRP A 22 -8.49 2.37 -11.15
CA TRP A 22 -9.07 2.20 -12.48
C TRP A 22 -9.12 0.72 -12.85
N TYR A 23 -10.33 0.23 -13.22
CA TYR A 23 -10.53 -1.08 -13.80
C TYR A 23 -10.67 -0.96 -15.30
N ILE A 24 -9.72 -1.54 -16.05
CA ILE A 24 -9.65 -1.44 -17.49
C ILE A 24 -9.80 -2.84 -18.09
N PRO A 25 -10.91 -3.15 -18.78
CA PRO A 25 -11.04 -4.40 -19.51
C PRO A 25 -10.07 -4.41 -20.70
N VAL A 26 -9.17 -5.40 -20.72
CA VAL A 26 -8.11 -5.50 -21.75
C VAL A 26 -8.50 -6.50 -22.85
N PHE A 27 -8.96 -7.68 -22.46
CA PHE A 27 -9.33 -8.72 -23.41
C PHE A 27 -10.35 -9.68 -22.80
N LYS A 28 -11.50 -9.85 -23.49
CA LYS A 28 -12.61 -10.72 -23.04
C LYS A 28 -12.95 -10.49 -21.56
N ASP A 29 -12.56 -11.46 -20.73
CA ASP A 29 -12.83 -11.47 -19.29
C ASP A 29 -11.60 -11.06 -18.45
N ILE A 30 -10.55 -10.55 -19.08
CA ILE A 30 -9.32 -10.11 -18.40
C ILE A 30 -9.43 -8.62 -18.14
N VAL A 31 -9.21 -8.24 -16.88
CA VAL A 31 -9.29 -6.85 -16.40
C VAL A 31 -7.96 -6.46 -15.77
N THR A 32 -7.43 -5.31 -16.16
CA THR A 32 -6.31 -4.69 -15.45
C THR A 32 -6.86 -3.72 -14.41
N PHE A 33 -6.38 -3.84 -13.19
CA PHE A 33 -6.61 -2.86 -12.14
C PHE A 33 -5.33 -2.05 -11.95
N LEU A 34 -5.47 -0.74 -12.01
CA LEU A 34 -4.42 0.23 -11.71
C LEU A 34 -4.83 0.99 -10.47
N HIS A 35 -3.96 1.05 -9.49
CA HIS A 35 -4.17 1.78 -8.26
C HIS A 35 -2.95 2.66 -7.98
N GLY A 36 -3.18 3.89 -7.56
CA GLY A 36 -2.14 4.81 -7.14
C GLY A 36 -2.57 5.58 -5.91
N GLU A 37 -1.68 5.69 -4.95
CA GLU A 37 -1.90 6.43 -3.72
C GLU A 37 -0.68 7.26 -3.37
N ILE A 38 -0.92 8.47 -2.89
CA ILE A 38 0.11 9.39 -2.37
C ILE A 38 -0.38 9.99 -1.07
N GLY A 39 0.53 10.21 -0.15
CA GLY A 39 0.22 10.90 1.09
C GLY A 39 1.33 11.83 1.52
N TYR A 40 0.93 12.86 2.26
CA TYR A 40 1.82 13.81 2.91
C TYR A 40 1.23 14.22 4.25
N VAL A 41 2.03 14.19 5.29
CA VAL A 41 1.67 14.68 6.61
C VAL A 41 2.73 15.67 7.08
N GLN A 42 2.29 16.78 7.65
CA GLN A 42 3.17 17.78 8.21
C GLN A 42 2.68 18.24 9.58
N GLU A 43 3.62 18.57 10.44
CA GLU A 43 3.32 19.22 11.70
C GLU A 43 2.73 20.60 11.46
N SER A 44 1.72 20.95 12.24
CA SER A 44 1.19 22.31 12.30
C SER A 44 1.84 23.08 13.43
N SER A 45 1.91 24.39 13.31
CA SER A 45 2.63 25.30 14.22
C SER A 45 2.41 25.00 15.70
N GLY A 46 3.45 24.54 16.37
CA GLY A 46 3.50 24.31 17.83
C GLY A 46 2.91 22.98 18.31
N GLY A 47 2.62 22.04 17.41
CA GLY A 47 2.15 20.71 17.74
C GLY A 47 3.19 19.62 17.53
N ILE A 48 2.87 18.42 17.94
CA ILE A 48 3.66 17.22 17.74
C ILE A 48 2.93 16.33 16.73
N LEU A 49 3.65 15.76 15.75
CA LEU A 49 3.15 14.72 14.88
C LEU A 49 3.40 13.34 15.53
N PRO A 50 2.36 12.63 15.96
CA PRO A 50 2.53 11.30 16.53
C PRO A 50 2.98 10.28 15.47
N ASP A 51 3.84 9.31 15.85
CA ASP A 51 4.36 8.31 14.94
C ASP A 51 3.28 7.43 14.31
N TYR A 52 2.17 7.21 14.99
CA TYR A 52 1.04 6.43 14.45
C TYR A 52 0.27 7.15 13.33
N GLU A 53 0.48 8.45 13.13
CA GLU A 53 -0.08 9.23 12.03
C GLU A 53 0.84 9.27 10.81
N ARG A 54 2.10 8.87 10.96
CA ARG A 54 3.07 8.76 9.89
C ARG A 54 2.74 7.59 8.97
N PHE A 55 3.33 7.59 7.79
CA PHE A 55 3.06 6.58 6.77
C PHE A 55 4.05 5.44 6.82
N TYR A 56 3.51 4.23 6.67
CA TYR A 56 4.27 3.00 6.51
C TYR A 56 3.69 2.24 5.33
N LEU A 57 4.52 1.50 4.61
CA LEU A 57 4.07 0.60 3.56
C LEU A 57 4.44 -0.86 3.91
N GLY A 58 3.92 -1.79 3.14
CA GLY A 58 4.04 -3.24 3.34
C GLY A 58 2.74 -3.89 3.78
N GLY A 59 2.56 -5.16 3.38
CA GLY A 59 1.37 -5.97 3.65
C GLY A 59 0.33 -5.95 2.55
N LEU A 60 -0.74 -6.69 2.77
CA LEU A 60 -1.77 -7.09 1.81
C LEU A 60 -2.43 -5.92 1.03
N ASN A 61 -2.55 -4.76 1.64
CA ASN A 61 -3.21 -3.59 1.05
C ASN A 61 -2.22 -2.52 0.56
N SER A 62 -0.93 -2.85 0.53
CA SER A 62 0.13 -1.95 0.14
C SER A 62 1.12 -2.65 -0.81
N LEU A 63 2.35 -2.93 -0.39
CA LEU A 63 3.34 -3.70 -1.12
C LEU A 63 3.35 -5.14 -0.59
N ARG A 64 2.67 -6.02 -1.29
CA ARG A 64 2.55 -7.45 -0.93
C ARG A 64 3.89 -8.15 -1.07
N GLY A 65 4.25 -8.95 -0.07
CA GLY A 65 5.56 -9.61 0.01
C GLY A 65 6.50 -9.00 1.03
N TYR A 66 6.29 -7.74 1.42
CA TYR A 66 6.81 -7.14 2.63
C TYR A 66 5.87 -7.38 3.80
N ASP A 67 6.41 -7.51 5.02
CA ASP A 67 5.61 -7.54 6.24
C ASP A 67 4.82 -6.24 6.42
N TRP A 68 3.79 -6.31 7.23
CA TRP A 68 3.01 -5.13 7.55
C TRP A 68 3.86 -4.07 8.25
N ARG A 69 3.92 -2.85 7.67
CA ARG A 69 4.74 -1.70 8.11
C ARG A 69 6.25 -1.91 8.01
N ASP A 70 6.72 -2.83 7.20
CA ASP A 70 8.14 -3.15 7.04
C ASP A 70 8.91 -2.15 6.16
N ILE A 71 8.18 -1.25 5.50
CA ILE A 71 8.77 -0.13 4.74
C ILE A 71 8.54 1.15 5.55
N TYR A 72 9.64 1.68 6.09
CA TYR A 72 9.71 2.78 7.03
C TYR A 72 10.94 3.66 6.77
N VAL A 73 11.11 4.73 7.51
CA VAL A 73 12.32 5.54 7.57
C VAL A 73 12.95 5.44 8.96
N LEU A 74 14.22 5.81 9.09
CA LEU A 74 14.89 5.88 10.39
C LEU A 74 14.92 7.32 10.88
N ASP A 75 14.73 7.51 12.18
CA ASP A 75 14.92 8.80 12.82
C ASP A 75 16.41 9.09 13.09
N GLU A 76 16.72 10.22 13.71
CA GLU A 76 18.09 10.62 14.05
C GLU A 76 18.77 9.68 15.07
N ASN A 77 18.00 8.90 15.82
CA ASN A 77 18.48 7.93 16.80
C ASN A 77 18.66 6.53 16.19
N GLY A 78 18.16 6.31 14.98
CA GLY A 78 18.12 5.03 14.29
C GLY A 78 16.90 4.19 14.63
N ASP A 79 15.85 4.80 15.21
CA ASP A 79 14.59 4.13 15.48
C ASP A 79 13.71 4.10 14.21
N GLU A 80 12.99 2.99 14.04
CA GLU A 80 12.07 2.79 12.91
C GLU A 80 10.81 3.65 13.10
N ILE A 81 10.65 4.64 12.26
CA ILE A 81 9.47 5.52 12.25
C ILE A 81 8.80 5.55 10.88
N GLY A 82 7.54 5.96 10.83
CA GLY A 82 6.86 6.20 9.56
C GLY A 82 7.40 7.42 8.83
N GLY A 83 7.30 7.41 7.50
CA GLY A 83 7.64 8.57 6.69
C GLY A 83 6.59 9.68 6.77
N ASP A 84 7.01 10.90 6.46
CA ASP A 84 6.13 12.06 6.35
C ASP A 84 5.37 12.08 5.03
N LYS A 85 5.87 11.37 4.04
CA LYS A 85 5.24 11.21 2.73
C LYS A 85 5.47 9.82 2.17
N PHE A 86 4.55 9.39 1.31
CA PHE A 86 4.67 8.14 0.59
C PHE A 86 4.10 8.24 -0.82
N VAL A 87 4.53 7.32 -1.64
CA VAL A 87 3.96 7.04 -2.95
C VAL A 87 3.83 5.53 -3.12
N GLN A 88 2.67 5.10 -3.63
CA GLN A 88 2.37 3.71 -3.89
C GLN A 88 1.69 3.56 -5.24
N PHE A 89 2.05 2.53 -5.97
CA PHE A 89 1.41 2.17 -7.22
C PHE A 89 1.30 0.66 -7.34
N ASN A 90 0.10 0.17 -7.67
CA ASN A 90 -0.21 -1.24 -7.81
C ASN A 90 -0.81 -1.49 -9.20
N VAL A 91 -0.36 -2.54 -9.85
CA VAL A 91 -0.90 -3.04 -11.12
C VAL A 91 -1.31 -4.48 -10.94
N GLU A 92 -2.56 -4.81 -11.25
CA GLU A 92 -3.06 -6.17 -11.19
C GLU A 92 -3.66 -6.58 -12.53
N LEU A 93 -3.41 -7.81 -12.93
CA LEU A 93 -4.09 -8.45 -14.04
C LEU A 93 -5.00 -9.55 -13.50
N LEU A 94 -6.31 -9.32 -13.59
CA LEU A 94 -7.36 -10.17 -13.05
C LEU A 94 -7.94 -11.04 -14.17
N PHE A 95 -8.11 -12.33 -13.90
CA PHE A 95 -8.69 -13.28 -14.85
C PHE A 95 -9.58 -14.31 -14.13
N PRO A 96 -10.72 -14.69 -14.73
CA PRO A 96 -11.63 -15.63 -14.07
C PRO A 96 -11.04 -17.05 -14.08
N LEU A 97 -10.94 -17.67 -12.91
CA LEU A 97 -10.57 -19.09 -12.75
C LEU A 97 -11.82 -19.98 -12.78
N LEU A 98 -12.79 -19.66 -11.92
CA LEU A 98 -14.05 -20.39 -11.79
C LEU A 98 -15.20 -19.38 -11.80
N LYS A 99 -15.68 -19.03 -13.00
CA LYS A 99 -16.74 -18.00 -13.21
C LYS A 99 -18.00 -18.25 -12.40
N LYS A 100 -18.49 -19.50 -12.36
CA LYS A 100 -19.72 -19.85 -11.66
C LYS A 100 -19.59 -19.75 -10.14
N GLN A 101 -18.42 -19.94 -9.61
CA GLN A 101 -18.11 -19.90 -8.18
C GLN A 101 -17.57 -18.54 -7.71
N GLY A 102 -17.36 -17.60 -8.63
CA GLY A 102 -16.82 -16.28 -8.30
C GLY A 102 -15.35 -16.30 -7.89
N VAL A 103 -14.54 -17.23 -8.44
CA VAL A 103 -13.09 -17.29 -8.18
C VAL A 103 -12.34 -16.60 -9.30
N VAL A 104 -11.53 -15.62 -8.94
CA VAL A 104 -10.69 -14.81 -9.81
C VAL A 104 -9.23 -15.05 -9.45
N GLY A 105 -8.40 -15.35 -10.44
CA GLY A 105 -6.96 -15.35 -10.31
C GLY A 105 -6.39 -13.98 -10.62
N LEU A 106 -5.23 -13.68 -10.06
CA LEU A 106 -4.50 -12.45 -10.38
C LEU A 106 -3.00 -12.66 -10.37
N VAL A 107 -2.33 -11.84 -11.15
CA VAL A 107 -0.91 -11.53 -11.02
C VAL A 107 -0.79 -10.04 -10.78
N PHE A 108 0.23 -9.64 -10.02
CA PHE A 108 0.38 -8.26 -9.63
C PHE A 108 1.84 -7.79 -9.62
N PHE A 109 1.99 -6.49 -9.70
CA PHE A 109 3.21 -5.76 -9.45
C PHE A 109 2.88 -4.57 -8.56
N ASP A 110 3.57 -4.45 -7.43
CA ASP A 110 3.43 -3.33 -6.50
C ASP A 110 4.75 -2.59 -6.40
N THR A 111 4.67 -1.26 -6.31
CA THR A 111 5.84 -0.42 -6.11
C THR A 111 5.49 0.78 -5.25
N GLY A 112 6.43 1.23 -4.41
CA GLY A 112 6.23 2.38 -3.54
C GLY A 112 7.36 2.54 -2.54
N ASN A 113 7.37 3.67 -1.86
CA ASN A 113 8.29 3.93 -0.75
C ASN A 113 7.75 5.04 0.15
N VAL A 114 8.32 5.15 1.33
CA VAL A 114 8.08 6.23 2.30
C VAL A 114 9.32 7.11 2.41
N TYR A 115 9.13 8.39 2.72
CA TYR A 115 10.21 9.38 2.77
C TYR A 115 9.98 10.37 3.91
N ASN A 116 11.05 10.92 4.45
CA ASN A 116 11.00 12.07 5.34
C ASN A 116 10.66 13.37 4.59
N ASP A 117 10.21 14.40 5.29
CA ASP A 117 9.80 15.68 4.70
C ASP A 117 10.89 16.33 3.83
N GLY A 118 12.14 16.32 4.31
CA GLY A 118 13.29 16.89 3.60
C GLY A 118 13.80 16.09 2.40
N GLU A 119 13.32 14.85 2.19
CA GLU A 119 13.77 13.97 1.12
C GLU A 119 12.99 14.18 -0.17
N SER A 120 13.62 14.00 -1.32
CA SER A 120 12.95 13.97 -2.62
C SER A 120 12.40 12.57 -2.91
N ILE A 121 11.25 12.50 -3.57
CA ILE A 121 10.74 11.22 -4.08
C ILE A 121 11.60 10.83 -5.29
N GLU A 122 12.38 9.76 -5.16
CA GLU A 122 13.22 9.23 -6.21
C GLU A 122 12.65 7.92 -6.75
N LEU A 123 12.41 7.86 -8.06
CA LEU A 123 11.85 6.65 -8.69
C LEU A 123 12.82 5.45 -8.63
N GLY A 124 14.10 5.70 -8.43
CA GLY A 124 15.14 4.67 -8.28
C GLY A 124 15.10 3.94 -6.93
N ASP A 125 14.52 4.57 -5.92
CA ASP A 125 14.47 4.06 -4.53
C ASP A 125 13.16 3.37 -4.20
N LEU A 126 12.26 3.24 -5.19
CA LEU A 126 11.00 2.56 -4.96
C LEU A 126 11.22 1.07 -4.71
N ARG A 127 10.66 0.57 -3.62
CA ARG A 127 10.53 -0.85 -3.34
C ARG A 127 9.65 -1.50 -4.39
N GLN A 128 9.94 -2.72 -4.76
CA GLN A 128 9.23 -3.42 -5.83
C GLN A 128 8.91 -4.84 -5.41
N THR A 129 7.69 -5.24 -5.67
CA THR A 129 7.26 -6.62 -5.48
C THR A 129 6.43 -7.09 -6.66
N ALA A 130 6.41 -8.39 -6.87
CA ALA A 130 5.55 -9.03 -7.84
C ALA A 130 5.00 -10.33 -7.26
N GLY A 131 3.84 -10.74 -7.73
CA GLY A 131 3.25 -11.95 -7.18
C GLY A 131 2.01 -12.41 -7.91
N PHE A 132 1.36 -13.37 -7.29
CA PHE A 132 0.13 -13.96 -7.79
C PHE A 132 -0.79 -14.36 -6.64
N GLY A 133 -2.05 -14.61 -6.97
CA GLY A 133 -3.01 -15.05 -5.98
C GLY A 133 -4.36 -15.36 -6.56
N PHE A 134 -5.32 -15.52 -5.68
CA PHE A 134 -6.72 -15.62 -6.06
C PHE A 134 -7.61 -14.89 -5.07
N ARG A 135 -8.76 -14.43 -5.59
CA ARG A 135 -9.84 -13.83 -4.82
C ARG A 135 -11.12 -14.66 -5.05
N TRP A 136 -11.79 -14.98 -3.98
CA TRP A 136 -13.06 -15.67 -4.02
C TRP A 136 -14.16 -14.80 -3.45
N TYR A 137 -15.12 -14.43 -4.29
CA TYR A 137 -16.32 -13.71 -3.89
C TYR A 137 -17.35 -14.70 -3.34
N SER A 138 -17.11 -15.11 -2.10
CA SER A 138 -17.95 -16.10 -1.41
C SER A 138 -19.25 -15.48 -0.87
N PRO A 139 -20.29 -16.30 -0.59
CA PRO A 139 -21.52 -15.82 0.07
C PRO A 139 -21.30 -15.21 1.46
N MET A 140 -20.17 -15.53 2.10
CA MET A 140 -19.81 -15.00 3.43
C MET A 140 -18.90 -13.75 3.34
N GLY A 141 -18.62 -13.27 2.15
CA GLY A 141 -17.73 -12.14 1.88
C GLY A 141 -16.52 -12.54 1.03
N PRO A 142 -15.78 -11.53 0.54
CA PRO A 142 -14.60 -11.77 -0.27
C PRO A 142 -13.47 -12.38 0.57
N ILE A 143 -12.79 -13.35 -0.01
CA ILE A 143 -11.60 -14.00 0.54
C ILE A 143 -10.48 -13.81 -0.47
N ARG A 144 -9.29 -13.41 0.00
CA ARG A 144 -8.09 -13.29 -0.84
C ARG A 144 -6.93 -14.07 -0.21
N LEU A 145 -6.19 -14.75 -1.07
CA LEU A 145 -4.92 -15.39 -0.74
C LEU A 145 -3.93 -15.05 -1.83
N GLU A 146 -2.90 -14.33 -1.48
CA GLU A 146 -1.94 -13.77 -2.42
C GLU A 146 -0.52 -14.05 -1.94
N ARG A 147 0.40 -14.29 -2.86
CA ARG A 147 1.81 -14.49 -2.57
C ARG A 147 2.63 -13.43 -3.27
N GLY A 148 3.29 -12.57 -2.49
CA GLY A 148 4.21 -11.57 -2.96
C GLY A 148 5.65 -12.01 -2.84
N TYR A 149 6.48 -11.54 -3.76
CA TYR A 149 7.93 -11.73 -3.81
C TYR A 149 8.58 -10.35 -3.90
N VAL A 150 9.51 -10.08 -3.01
CA VAL A 150 10.35 -8.88 -3.10
C VAL A 150 11.34 -9.08 -4.25
N ILE A 151 11.38 -8.12 -5.18
CA ILE A 151 12.22 -8.18 -6.39
C ILE A 151 13.19 -7.00 -6.53
N ASP A 152 13.17 -6.06 -5.58
CA ASP A 152 14.15 -4.98 -5.53
C ASP A 152 15.48 -5.43 -4.90
N SER A 153 16.48 -4.55 -4.90
CA SER A 153 17.83 -4.83 -4.39
C SER A 153 17.97 -4.69 -2.87
N GLU A 154 16.97 -4.13 -2.21
CA GLU A 154 17.03 -3.76 -0.79
C GLU A 154 16.46 -4.83 0.13
N GLY A 155 15.70 -5.76 -0.42
CA GLY A 155 15.09 -6.84 0.32
C GLY A 155 15.11 -8.18 -0.40
N SER A 156 14.89 -9.23 0.33
CA SER A 156 14.68 -10.57 -0.23
C SER A 156 13.64 -11.30 0.62
N GLY A 157 12.62 -11.81 -0.02
CA GLY A 157 11.60 -12.55 0.71
C GLY A 157 10.38 -12.86 -0.16
N ALA A 158 9.54 -13.69 0.41
CA ALA A 158 8.24 -13.98 -0.18
C ALA A 158 7.26 -14.35 0.93
N GLN A 159 6.09 -13.74 0.88
CA GLN A 159 5.07 -13.96 1.90
C GLN A 159 3.75 -14.41 1.30
N TRP A 160 3.02 -15.22 2.06
CA TRP A 160 1.61 -15.46 1.85
C TRP A 160 0.79 -14.49 2.67
N GLU A 161 -0.13 -13.82 2.02
CA GLU A 161 -1.03 -12.89 2.64
C GLU A 161 -2.47 -13.36 2.49
N PHE A 162 -3.21 -13.32 3.60
CA PHE A 162 -4.61 -13.73 3.66
C PHE A 162 -5.48 -12.58 4.14
N GLY A 163 -6.60 -12.39 3.47
CA GLY A 163 -7.62 -11.42 3.87
C GLY A 163 -9.03 -11.96 3.70
N MET A 164 -9.93 -11.55 4.58
CA MET A 164 -11.34 -11.91 4.53
C MET A 164 -12.22 -10.75 4.98
N GLY A 165 -13.32 -10.53 4.26
CA GLY A 165 -14.38 -9.61 4.70
C GLY A 165 -14.12 -8.12 4.50
N THR A 166 -13.04 -7.73 3.82
CA THR A 166 -12.75 -6.33 3.46
C THR A 166 -12.98 -6.09 1.98
N SER A 167 -13.41 -4.87 1.64
CA SER A 167 -13.41 -4.40 0.24
C SER A 167 -11.99 -4.37 -0.30
N PHE A 168 -11.88 -4.59 -1.57
CA PHE A 168 -10.63 -4.56 -2.33
C PHE A 168 -10.58 -3.29 -3.14
#